data_404a071c5be24bbd4eece1c68b10b959
#
_entry.id   404a071c5be24bbd4eece1c68b10b959
#
_cell.length_a   1.000
_cell.length_b   1.000
_cell.length_c   1.000
_cell.angle_alpha   90.00
_cell.angle_beta   90.00
_cell.angle_gamma   90.00
#
_symmetry.space_group_name_H-M   'P 1'
#
loop_
_entity.id
_entity.type
_entity.pdbx_description
1 polymer ?
#
loop_
_entity_poly.entity_id
_entity_poly.type
_entity_poly.pdbx_seq_one_letter_code
_entity_poly.pdbx_strand_id
1 'polypeptide(L)'
;SFFLIPKNSIYMTAQLIKQDGESSWKTHLFNFIDAFNKNPTVDFVQDAPLNNLSPKLMALIASTVETLCIKHHVKISSWIRAILPLSEPWFVANIENLKALSLLESPIHFRKRGIFVFANFLDRA
;
A
#
# COMPACT_ATOMS: atom_id res chain seq x y z
N SER A 1 17.25 23.27 6.29
CA SER A 1 17.24 22.73 4.94
C SER A 1 15.81 22.40 4.58
N PHE A 2 15.63 22.38 3.31
CA PHE A 2 14.35 21.92 2.92
C PHE A 2 14.51 20.54 2.34
N PHE A 3 13.44 19.77 2.44
CA PHE A 3 13.48 18.41 1.99
C PHE A 3 12.75 18.30 0.69
N LEU A 4 13.40 17.67 -0.26
CA LEU A 4 12.73 17.29 -1.48
C LEU A 4 12.11 15.92 -1.24
N ILE A 5 10.79 15.88 -1.26
CA ILE A 5 10.11 14.59 -1.14
C ILE A 5 10.38 13.82 -2.42
N PRO A 6 10.90 12.58 -2.34
CA PRO A 6 11.23 11.84 -3.54
C PRO A 6 10.01 11.66 -4.45
N LYS A 7 10.25 11.73 -5.75
CA LYS A 7 9.20 11.62 -6.75
C LYS A 7 8.41 10.32 -6.62
N ASN A 8 9.08 9.23 -6.23
CA ASN A 8 8.46 7.91 -6.11
C ASN A 8 8.09 7.58 -4.69
N SER A 9 8.00 8.58 -3.80
CA SER A 9 7.61 8.34 -2.41
C SER A 9 6.15 7.97 -2.31
N ILE A 10 5.79 7.33 -1.20
CA ILE A 10 4.38 7.00 -0.96
C ILE A 10 3.55 8.26 -0.76
N TYR A 11 4.15 9.32 -0.24
CA TYR A 11 3.48 10.60 -0.12
C TYR A 11 3.05 11.11 -1.49
N MET A 12 3.97 11.12 -2.46
CA MET A 12 3.65 11.58 -3.82
C MET A 12 2.71 10.64 -4.54
N THR A 13 2.84 9.34 -4.29
CA THR A 13 1.92 8.35 -4.86
C THR A 13 0.49 8.63 -4.42
N ALA A 14 0.27 8.90 -3.14
CA ALA A 14 -1.04 9.22 -2.63
C ALA A 14 -1.59 10.52 -3.22
N GLN A 15 -0.73 11.51 -3.43
CA GLN A 15 -1.15 12.76 -4.05
C GLN A 15 -1.60 12.54 -5.50
N LEU A 16 -0.88 11.69 -6.24
CA LEU A 16 -1.27 11.36 -7.62
C LEU A 16 -2.61 10.63 -7.67
N ILE A 17 -2.84 9.72 -6.74
CA ILE A 17 -4.12 9.01 -6.65
C ILE A 17 -5.24 10.00 -6.38
N LYS A 18 -5.02 10.94 -5.47
CA LYS A 18 -6.05 11.94 -5.16
C LYS A 18 -6.30 12.84 -6.34
N GLN A 19 -5.25 13.27 -7.03
CA GLN A 19 -5.35 14.15 -8.17
C GLN A 19 -6.09 13.51 -9.34
N ASP A 20 -5.77 12.25 -9.64
CA ASP A 20 -6.33 11.53 -10.79
C ASP A 20 -7.62 10.79 -10.46
N GLY A 21 -8.03 10.79 -9.18
CA GLY A 21 -9.20 10.06 -8.72
C GLY A 21 -8.82 8.73 -8.11
N GLU A 22 -9.59 8.30 -7.11
CA GLU A 22 -9.26 7.09 -6.36
C GLU A 22 -9.27 5.82 -7.20
N SER A 23 -10.00 5.81 -8.31
CA SER A 23 -9.99 4.66 -9.21
C SER A 23 -8.63 4.44 -9.90
N SER A 24 -7.75 5.42 -9.88
CA SER A 24 -6.42 5.31 -10.47
C SER A 24 -5.40 4.62 -9.56
N TRP A 25 -5.83 4.14 -8.40
CA TRP A 25 -4.91 3.64 -7.38
C TRP A 25 -3.99 2.51 -7.87
N LYS A 26 -4.51 1.63 -8.74
CA LYS A 26 -3.69 0.50 -9.22
C LYS A 26 -2.44 0.99 -9.96
N THR A 27 -2.63 1.91 -10.89
CA THR A 27 -1.52 2.44 -11.68
C THR A 27 -0.46 3.06 -10.79
N HIS A 28 -0.87 3.96 -9.92
CA HIS A 28 0.07 4.70 -9.09
C HIS A 28 0.72 3.81 -8.03
N LEU A 29 -0.06 2.94 -7.40
CA LEU A 29 0.49 2.07 -6.37
C LEU A 29 1.47 1.06 -6.96
N PHE A 30 1.14 0.47 -8.10
CA PHE A 30 2.06 -0.48 -8.74
C PHE A 30 3.33 0.20 -9.21
N ASN A 31 3.26 1.45 -9.67
CA ASN A 31 4.46 2.21 -10.00
C ASN A 31 5.33 2.43 -8.77
N PHE A 32 4.71 2.71 -7.62
CA PHE A 32 5.44 2.81 -6.36
C PHE A 32 6.12 1.49 -6.00
N ILE A 33 5.39 0.37 -6.10
CA ILE A 33 5.93 -0.95 -5.79
C ILE A 33 7.16 -1.24 -6.65
N ASP A 34 7.06 -0.97 -7.95
CA ASP A 34 8.17 -1.20 -8.87
C ASP A 34 9.39 -0.34 -8.50
N ALA A 35 9.17 0.93 -8.20
CA ALA A 35 10.26 1.83 -7.82
C ALA A 35 10.91 1.41 -6.50
N PHE A 36 10.11 1.04 -5.52
CA PHE A 36 10.62 0.63 -4.22
C PHE A 36 11.41 -0.67 -4.32
N ASN A 37 10.92 -1.62 -5.11
CA ASN A 37 11.64 -2.89 -5.31
C ASN A 37 13.01 -2.67 -5.96
N LYS A 38 13.13 -1.68 -6.83
CA LYS A 38 14.41 -1.37 -7.46
C LYS A 38 15.37 -0.66 -6.52
N ASN A 39 14.84 0.16 -5.61
CA ASN A 39 15.67 0.96 -4.71
C ASN A 39 14.99 1.10 -3.35
N PRO A 40 14.98 0.03 -2.54
CA PRO A 40 14.34 0.08 -1.24
C PRO A 40 15.04 1.08 -0.33
N THR A 41 14.34 2.14 0.06
CA THR A 41 14.90 3.16 0.91
C THR A 41 13.82 3.76 1.81
N VAL A 42 14.22 4.11 3.04
CA VAL A 42 13.29 4.70 4.00
C VAL A 42 12.76 6.04 3.48
N ASP A 43 13.50 6.72 2.62
CA ASP A 43 13.08 8.02 2.09
C ASP A 43 11.78 7.93 1.30
N PHE A 44 11.49 6.77 0.71
CA PHE A 44 10.26 6.60 -0.07
C PHE A 44 9.04 6.40 0.81
N VAL A 45 9.23 6.05 2.09
CA VAL A 45 8.11 5.64 2.94
C VAL A 45 8.04 6.41 4.26
N GLN A 46 8.98 7.32 4.53
CA GLN A 46 9.02 7.99 5.82
C GLN A 46 7.95 9.08 5.97
N ASP A 47 7.54 9.70 4.87
CA ASP A 47 6.55 10.77 4.92
C ASP A 47 5.16 10.19 4.76
N ALA A 48 4.30 10.40 5.77
CA ALA A 48 2.94 9.90 5.76
C ALA A 48 2.13 10.56 4.65
N PRO A 49 1.31 9.77 3.92
CA PRO A 49 0.36 10.39 3.00
C PRO A 49 -0.60 11.31 3.75
N LEU A 50 -1.03 12.38 3.09
CA LEU A 50 -2.07 13.22 3.66
C LEU A 50 -3.35 12.39 3.82
N ASN A 51 -4.10 12.68 4.89
CA ASN A 51 -5.28 11.91 5.23
C ASN A 51 -6.49 12.37 4.40
N ASN A 52 -6.34 12.30 3.07
CA ASN A 52 -7.38 12.76 2.15
C ASN A 52 -7.87 11.66 1.20
N LEU A 53 -7.43 10.43 1.41
CA LEU A 53 -7.91 9.27 0.67
C LEU A 53 -8.89 8.48 1.54
N SER A 54 -9.69 7.64 0.90
CA SER A 54 -10.66 6.81 1.62
C SER A 54 -9.96 5.86 2.57
N PRO A 55 -10.65 5.41 3.65
CA PRO A 55 -10.06 4.43 4.56
C PRO A 55 -9.58 3.16 3.87
N LYS A 56 -10.30 2.70 2.83
CA LYS A 56 -9.88 1.53 2.07
C LYS A 56 -8.51 1.73 1.45
N LEU A 57 -8.30 2.86 0.81
CA LEU A 57 -7.02 3.14 0.16
C LEU A 57 -5.92 3.39 1.16
N MET A 58 -6.19 4.08 2.26
CA MET A 58 -5.19 4.28 3.30
C MET A 58 -4.75 2.94 3.89
N ALA A 59 -5.69 2.04 4.14
CA ALA A 59 -5.36 0.71 4.65
C ALA A 59 -4.56 -0.10 3.64
N LEU A 60 -4.93 -0.02 2.36
CA LEU A 60 -4.20 -0.73 1.30
C LEU A 60 -2.77 -0.21 1.17
N ILE A 61 -2.61 1.10 1.18
CA ILE A 61 -1.29 1.73 1.09
C ILE A 61 -0.42 1.31 2.27
N ALA A 62 -0.95 1.40 3.49
CA ALA A 62 -0.19 1.03 4.69
C ALA A 62 0.21 -0.45 4.66
N SER A 63 -0.70 -1.33 4.25
CA SER A 63 -0.42 -2.76 4.16
C SER A 63 0.66 -3.06 3.14
N THR A 64 0.59 -2.42 1.98
CA THR A 64 1.58 -2.56 0.92
C THR A 64 2.96 -2.11 1.40
N VAL A 65 3.02 -0.93 1.99
CA VAL A 65 4.29 -0.36 2.44
C VAL A 65 4.89 -1.21 3.57
N GLU A 66 4.07 -1.63 4.53
CA GLU A 66 4.55 -2.44 5.64
C GLU A 66 5.15 -3.76 5.15
N THR A 67 4.45 -4.43 4.24
CA THR A 67 4.92 -5.71 3.69
C THR A 67 6.23 -5.52 2.92
N LEU A 68 6.32 -4.48 2.10
CA LEU A 68 7.54 -4.20 1.35
C LEU A 68 8.71 -3.82 2.26
N CYS A 69 8.46 -3.05 3.30
CA CYS A 69 9.51 -2.68 4.26
C CYS A 69 10.07 -3.91 4.95
N ILE A 70 9.21 -4.83 5.35
CA ILE A 70 9.67 -6.06 6.00
C ILE A 70 10.47 -6.91 5.01
N LYS A 71 9.98 -7.02 3.78
CA LYS A 71 10.67 -7.81 2.74
C LYS A 71 12.08 -7.29 2.48
N HIS A 72 12.25 -5.98 2.46
CA HIS A 72 13.52 -5.34 2.11
C HIS A 72 14.30 -4.83 3.33
N HIS A 73 13.86 -5.16 4.54
CA HIS A 73 14.53 -4.76 5.78
C HIS A 73 14.65 -3.25 5.93
N VAL A 74 13.62 -2.52 5.52
CA VAL A 74 13.54 -1.07 5.66
C VAL A 74 12.75 -0.75 6.92
N LYS A 75 13.15 0.31 7.64
CA LYS A 75 12.47 0.72 8.87
C LYS A 75 11.02 1.08 8.59
N ILE A 76 10.11 0.56 9.41
CA ILE A 76 8.69 0.85 9.33
C ILE A 76 8.40 2.17 10.05
N SER A 77 7.87 3.14 9.31
CA SER A 77 7.52 4.43 9.89
C SER A 77 6.28 4.33 10.79
N SER A 78 6.22 5.19 11.79
CA SER A 78 5.14 5.12 12.78
C SER A 78 3.74 5.31 12.18
N TRP A 79 3.62 6.10 11.11
CA TRP A 79 2.32 6.34 10.50
C TRP A 79 1.69 5.06 9.95
N ILE A 80 2.52 4.11 9.52
CA ILE A 80 2.03 2.85 8.97
C ILE A 80 1.26 2.07 10.03
N ARG A 81 1.82 2.03 11.24
CA ARG A 81 1.20 1.30 12.34
C ARG A 81 -0.03 2.00 12.90
N ALA A 82 -0.17 3.29 12.62
CA ALA A 82 -1.31 4.08 13.08
C ALA A 82 -2.57 3.89 12.23
N ILE A 83 -2.44 3.30 11.05
CA ILE A 83 -3.59 3.09 10.17
C ILE A 83 -4.44 1.93 10.70
N LEU A 84 -5.70 2.22 10.97
CA LEU A 84 -6.61 1.27 11.59
C LEU A 84 -7.14 0.25 10.58
N PRO A 85 -7.52 -0.96 11.06
CA PRO A 85 -8.18 -1.94 10.22
C PRO A 85 -9.51 -1.42 9.68
N LEU A 86 -9.93 -1.96 8.54
CA LEU A 86 -11.23 -1.63 7.97
C LEU A 86 -12.34 -2.25 8.82
N SER A 87 -13.48 -1.55 8.87
CA SER A 87 -14.66 -2.08 9.58
C SER A 87 -15.32 -3.24 8.83
N GLU A 88 -15.15 -3.25 7.49
CA GLU A 88 -15.67 -4.31 6.64
C GLU A 88 -14.57 -4.87 5.76
N PRO A 89 -14.56 -6.18 5.49
CA PRO A 89 -13.53 -6.78 4.63
C PRO A 89 -13.58 -6.21 3.22
N TRP A 90 -12.41 -6.03 2.62
CA TRP A 90 -12.30 -5.59 1.24
C TRP A 90 -11.58 -6.65 0.42
N PHE A 91 -12.30 -7.27 -0.51
CA PHE A 91 -11.73 -8.24 -1.44
C PHE A 91 -11.33 -7.50 -2.71
N VAL A 92 -10.04 -7.23 -2.84
CA VAL A 92 -9.53 -6.38 -3.90
C VAL A 92 -9.81 -6.96 -5.28
N ALA A 93 -9.70 -8.28 -5.43
CA ALA A 93 -9.97 -8.93 -6.71
C ALA A 93 -11.46 -8.89 -7.09
N ASN A 94 -12.33 -8.92 -6.09
CA ASN A 94 -13.79 -8.82 -6.26
C ASN A 94 -14.37 -9.82 -7.27
N ILE A 95 -13.81 -11.03 -7.33
CA ILE A 95 -14.33 -12.15 -8.11
C ILE A 95 -14.84 -13.18 -7.13
N GLU A 96 -16.16 -13.46 -7.18
CA GLU A 96 -16.83 -14.20 -6.15
C GLU A 96 -16.22 -15.59 -5.88
N ASN A 97 -15.92 -16.34 -6.93
CA ASN A 97 -15.37 -17.68 -6.78
C ASN A 97 -13.89 -17.69 -6.37
N LEU A 98 -13.24 -16.53 -6.30
CA LEU A 98 -11.85 -16.43 -5.89
C LEU A 98 -11.67 -15.79 -4.51
N LYS A 99 -12.77 -15.35 -3.88
CA LYS A 99 -12.68 -14.68 -2.57
C LYS A 99 -12.13 -15.61 -1.50
N ALA A 100 -12.60 -16.87 -1.49
CA ALA A 100 -12.11 -17.83 -0.50
C ALA A 100 -10.61 -18.06 -0.62
N LEU A 101 -10.11 -18.11 -1.85
CA LEU A 101 -8.67 -18.28 -2.08
C LEU A 101 -7.89 -17.08 -1.55
N SER A 102 -8.39 -15.86 -1.79
CA SER A 102 -7.70 -14.67 -1.31
C SER A 102 -7.71 -14.58 0.22
N LEU A 103 -8.74 -15.13 0.88
CA LEU A 103 -8.76 -15.20 2.34
C LEU A 103 -7.59 -16.03 2.87
N LEU A 104 -7.23 -17.09 2.15
CA LEU A 104 -6.16 -17.98 2.58
C LEU A 104 -4.77 -17.46 2.18
N GLU A 105 -4.67 -16.72 1.09
CA GLU A 105 -3.39 -16.31 0.52
C GLU A 105 -2.91 -14.93 0.91
N SER A 106 -3.80 -14.10 1.44
CA SER A 106 -3.44 -12.70 1.73
C SER A 106 -2.29 -12.61 2.72
N PRO A 107 -1.28 -11.78 2.43
CA PRO A 107 -0.22 -11.54 3.41
C PRO A 107 -0.79 -11.00 4.72
N ILE A 108 -0.11 -11.32 5.82
CA ILE A 108 -0.63 -11.01 7.16
C ILE A 108 -0.92 -9.52 7.36
N HIS A 109 -0.11 -8.65 6.78
CA HIS A 109 -0.26 -7.20 6.97
C HIS A 109 -1.47 -6.64 6.23
N PHE A 110 -1.94 -7.34 5.21
CA PHE A 110 -3.20 -7.01 4.54
C PHE A 110 -4.37 -7.58 5.34
N ARG A 111 -4.27 -8.85 5.72
CA ARG A 111 -5.36 -9.51 6.46
C ARG A 111 -5.68 -8.81 7.77
N LYS A 112 -4.66 -8.38 8.51
CA LYS A 112 -4.90 -7.70 9.79
C LYS A 112 -5.66 -6.39 9.64
N ARG A 113 -5.64 -5.81 8.45
CA ARG A 113 -6.39 -4.58 8.15
C ARG A 113 -7.69 -4.85 7.41
N GLY A 114 -8.05 -6.11 7.22
CA GLY A 114 -9.30 -6.48 6.56
C GLY A 114 -9.23 -6.44 5.05
N ILE A 115 -8.02 -6.48 4.47
CA ILE A 115 -7.83 -6.45 3.02
C ILE A 115 -7.40 -7.83 2.56
N PHE A 116 -8.07 -8.33 1.51
CA PHE A 116 -7.79 -9.66 1.00
C PHE A 116 -7.37 -9.58 -0.46
N VAL A 117 -6.14 -10.02 -0.72
CA VAL A 117 -5.52 -10.01 -2.04
C VAL A 117 -4.92 -11.38 -2.30
N PHE A 118 -4.53 -11.65 -3.54
CA PHE A 118 -3.80 -12.87 -3.84
C PHE A 118 -2.37 -12.75 -3.36
N ALA A 119 -1.74 -13.91 -3.09
CA ALA A 119 -0.37 -13.94 -2.57
C ALA A 119 0.62 -13.19 -3.47
N ASN A 120 0.37 -13.19 -4.77
CA ASN A 120 1.25 -12.54 -5.73
C ASN A 120 0.94 -11.06 -5.98
N PHE A 121 0.09 -10.44 -5.14
CA PHE A 121 -0.30 -9.04 -5.35
C PHE A 121 0.90 -8.12 -5.47
N LEU A 122 1.94 -8.35 -4.65
CA LEU A 122 3.13 -7.51 -4.63
C LEU A 122 4.25 -8.00 -5.54
N ASP A 123 4.06 -9.15 -6.19
CA ASP A 123 5.07 -9.71 -7.08
C ASP A 123 4.90 -9.10 -8.46
N ARG A 124 5.74 -8.11 -8.75
CA ARG A 124 5.73 -7.42 -10.02
C ARG A 124 6.91 -7.89 -10.84
N ALA A 125 6.64 -8.36 -12.02
CA ALA A 125 7.70 -8.85 -12.89
C ALA A 125 8.53 -7.72 -13.47
#